data_e37923b0b9c9693f89302de406a8e2d3
#
_entry.id   e37923b0b9c9693f89302de406a8e2d3
#
_cell.length_a   1.000
_cell.length_b   1.000
_cell.length_c   1.000
_cell.angle_alpha   90.00
_cell.angle_beta   90.00
_cell.angle_gamma   90.00
#
_symmetry.space_group_name_H-M   'P 1'
#
loop_
_entity.id
_entity.type
_entity.pdbx_description
1 polymer ?
#
loop_
_entity_poly.entity_id
_entity_poly.type
_entity_poly.pdbx_seq_one_letter_code
_entity_poly.pdbx_strand_id
1 'polypeptide(L)'
;MAFDGFVISNLVYELNNTILNAKISKIAQPETDELLFALKGSNGQYRLAMSASASLPFLYLTSTNKPSPLTAPNFCMLLRKHIANGRIVEISQPHMERIINFKIEHLDEMGDLCQKTLIVELMGKRSNIIFCDANGRIIDSIKHVSAAMSSLREVLPGRTYCIPATQDDRLNPLEVTEETFFGSAMKKPLPIAKALYTSFTGVSPLVANEICHRASIDGDMSVDSLTPDAKKHLYHNFAWLMEDVKEHRYEPNIITRDREPVEFSCFRLTEYVGSDDAAEATNSTGAAANGSEYTMQHFSSISAVLEQYYASRNVYTRIRQKSVDLRRIVATALDRSRKKYQLQEKQLKDTEKRDKYKVYGELIHTYGYGLAEGAKELEALNYYTNEMIKIPLDPMLDAKANAQKYFDKYNKLKRTYEALTDLTAETRAEIEHLESIATSLDIALTEDDLVQIKEELIEYGYIRRKRTDKKAKSKSKPFHYRSSDGYDIYVGKNNYQNEELTFKFATGNDWWFHAKGMPGSHVIVKSGNDELPDRVFEEAGRLAGYYSKGRDNDKIEIDYLQKKNVKKPNGSAPGFVVYYTNYSLTIHPDISGLTLIE
;
A
#
# COMPACT_ATOMS: atom_id res chain seq x y z
N MET A 1 -11.87 -5.53 -11.17
CA MET A 1 -12.36 -5.77 -9.80
C MET A 1 -12.71 -7.24 -9.72
N ALA A 2 -11.84 -8.01 -9.06
CA ALA A 2 -11.91 -9.48 -9.08
C ALA A 2 -13.14 -10.09 -8.35
N PHE A 3 -13.80 -9.35 -7.45
CA PHE A 3 -15.05 -9.81 -6.80
C PHE A 3 -16.25 -9.48 -7.68
N ASP A 4 -16.53 -10.33 -8.64
CA ASP A 4 -17.62 -10.17 -9.61
C ASP A 4 -18.80 -11.11 -9.34
N GLY A 5 -19.81 -11.10 -10.23
CA GLY A 5 -21.00 -11.93 -10.07
C GLY A 5 -20.72 -13.42 -10.14
N PHE A 6 -19.68 -13.84 -10.85
CA PHE A 6 -19.30 -15.24 -11.03
C PHE A 6 -18.62 -15.81 -9.79
N VAL A 7 -17.70 -15.03 -9.21
CA VAL A 7 -17.07 -15.38 -7.92
C VAL A 7 -18.11 -15.47 -6.82
N ILE A 8 -19.11 -14.58 -6.80
CA ILE A 8 -20.22 -14.66 -5.85
C ILE A 8 -21.08 -15.90 -6.11
N SER A 9 -21.33 -16.26 -7.37
CA SER A 9 -22.09 -17.49 -7.69
C SER A 9 -21.38 -18.73 -7.16
N ASN A 10 -20.07 -18.85 -7.38
CA ASN A 10 -19.28 -19.95 -6.81
C ASN A 10 -19.31 -19.94 -5.27
N LEU A 11 -19.17 -18.76 -4.67
CA LEU A 11 -19.21 -18.62 -3.21
C LEU A 11 -20.57 -19.03 -2.64
N VAL A 12 -21.68 -18.61 -3.24
CA VAL A 12 -23.04 -19.00 -2.84
C VAL A 12 -23.22 -20.51 -2.96
N TYR A 13 -22.72 -21.13 -4.02
CA TYR A 13 -22.72 -22.59 -4.18
C TYR A 13 -21.95 -23.29 -3.04
N GLU A 14 -20.74 -22.84 -2.74
CA GLU A 14 -19.93 -23.37 -1.64
C GLU A 14 -20.63 -23.20 -0.29
N LEU A 15 -21.19 -22.02 0.00
CA LEU A 15 -21.87 -21.72 1.26
C LEU A 15 -23.13 -22.58 1.45
N ASN A 16 -23.91 -22.81 0.38
CA ASN A 16 -25.06 -23.71 0.44
C ASN A 16 -24.66 -25.15 0.75
N ASN A 17 -23.53 -25.63 0.22
CA ASN A 17 -23.02 -26.97 0.49
C ASN A 17 -22.37 -27.13 1.87
N THR A 18 -21.97 -26.01 2.53
CA THR A 18 -21.20 -26.07 3.79
C THR A 18 -21.96 -25.57 5.00
N ILE A 19 -22.65 -24.43 4.91
CA ILE A 19 -23.26 -23.75 6.05
C ILE A 19 -24.77 -23.56 5.95
N LEU A 20 -25.45 -24.10 4.92
CA LEU A 20 -26.88 -24.13 4.90
C LEU A 20 -27.39 -24.94 6.10
N ASN A 21 -28.42 -24.47 6.75
CA ASN A 21 -28.97 -25.00 8.01
C ASN A 21 -28.05 -24.90 9.24
N ALA A 22 -26.89 -24.26 9.14
CA ALA A 22 -26.03 -24.02 10.28
C ALA A 22 -26.65 -23.02 11.27
N LYS A 23 -26.41 -23.26 12.56
CA LYS A 23 -26.83 -22.39 13.67
C LYS A 23 -25.80 -21.33 13.95
N ILE A 24 -26.21 -20.06 14.09
CA ILE A 24 -25.37 -18.95 14.46
C ILE A 24 -25.05 -19.03 15.97
N SER A 25 -23.83 -19.46 16.32
CA SER A 25 -23.42 -19.64 17.71
C SER A 25 -22.82 -18.40 18.34
N LYS A 26 -22.13 -17.54 17.53
CA LYS A 26 -21.53 -16.31 18.01
C LYS A 26 -21.48 -15.27 16.88
N ILE A 27 -21.73 -14.01 17.24
CA ILE A 27 -21.60 -12.86 16.35
C ILE A 27 -20.56 -11.92 16.95
N ALA A 28 -19.55 -11.54 16.17
CA ALA A 28 -18.53 -10.58 16.54
C ALA A 28 -18.37 -9.52 15.46
N GLN A 29 -17.95 -8.33 15.84
CA GLN A 29 -17.60 -7.23 14.95
C GLN A 29 -16.19 -6.77 15.29
N PRO A 30 -15.16 -7.39 14.69
CA PRO A 30 -13.76 -7.10 14.99
C PRO A 30 -13.37 -5.65 14.62
N GLU A 31 -13.88 -5.14 13.49
CA GLU A 31 -13.66 -3.80 12.97
C GLU A 31 -14.99 -3.08 12.72
N THR A 32 -14.94 -1.77 12.47
CA THR A 32 -16.16 -0.96 12.27
C THR A 32 -17.01 -1.40 11.09
N ASP A 33 -16.39 -2.02 10.07
CA ASP A 33 -17.02 -2.46 8.82
C ASP A 33 -16.89 -3.98 8.57
N GLU A 34 -16.55 -4.77 9.59
CA GLU A 34 -16.33 -6.22 9.48
C GLU A 34 -17.14 -7.01 10.51
N LEU A 35 -17.80 -8.09 10.06
CA LEU A 35 -18.48 -9.07 10.91
C LEU A 35 -17.79 -10.43 10.84
N LEU A 36 -17.82 -11.18 11.94
CA LEU A 36 -17.36 -12.56 12.03
C LEU A 36 -18.45 -13.39 12.74
N PHE A 37 -19.04 -14.34 12.00
CA PHE A 37 -20.00 -15.29 12.55
C PHE A 37 -19.31 -16.61 12.84
N ALA A 38 -19.53 -17.17 14.03
CA ALA A 38 -19.24 -18.57 14.31
C ALA A 38 -20.53 -19.38 14.11
N LEU A 39 -20.43 -20.39 13.27
CA LEU A 39 -21.56 -21.21 12.82
C LEU A 39 -21.34 -22.66 13.25
N LYS A 40 -22.40 -23.33 13.66
CA LYS A 40 -22.40 -24.75 13.99
C LYS A 40 -23.29 -25.50 13.01
N GLY A 41 -22.68 -26.18 12.04
CA GLY A 41 -23.35 -27.04 11.07
C GLY A 41 -23.37 -28.51 11.50
N SER A 42 -23.97 -29.37 10.65
CA SER A 42 -23.97 -30.82 10.83
C SER A 42 -22.56 -31.42 10.78
N ASN A 43 -21.72 -30.89 9.91
CA ASN A 43 -20.38 -31.42 9.59
C ASN A 43 -19.25 -30.72 10.35
N GLY A 44 -19.56 -29.79 11.28
CA GLY A 44 -18.53 -29.12 12.06
C GLY A 44 -18.83 -27.67 12.41
N GLN A 45 -17.78 -26.97 12.83
CA GLN A 45 -17.84 -25.54 13.15
C GLN A 45 -17.16 -24.74 12.04
N TYR A 46 -17.82 -23.67 11.62
CA TYR A 46 -17.35 -22.79 10.58
C TYR A 46 -17.27 -21.34 11.09
N ARG A 47 -16.45 -20.53 10.46
CA ARG A 47 -16.46 -19.08 10.67
C ARG A 47 -16.68 -18.40 9.33
N LEU A 48 -17.65 -17.49 9.29
CA LEU A 48 -17.96 -16.67 8.12
C LEU A 48 -17.48 -15.25 8.40
N ALA A 49 -16.48 -14.81 7.68
CA ALA A 49 -15.97 -13.45 7.73
C ALA A 49 -16.62 -12.61 6.62
N MET A 50 -17.08 -11.41 6.96
CA MET A 50 -17.76 -10.49 6.05
C MET A 50 -17.22 -9.09 6.27
N SER A 51 -16.90 -8.35 5.21
CA SER A 51 -16.44 -6.96 5.29
C SER A 51 -17.15 -6.08 4.27
N ALA A 52 -17.66 -4.96 4.75
CA ALA A 52 -18.18 -3.88 3.93
C ALA A 52 -17.12 -2.80 3.65
N SER A 53 -15.83 -3.11 3.75
CA SER A 53 -14.75 -2.14 3.48
C SER A 53 -14.90 -1.51 2.09
N ALA A 54 -14.65 -0.20 2.01
CA ALA A 54 -14.75 0.52 0.73
C ALA A 54 -13.64 0.13 -0.27
N SER A 55 -12.49 -0.28 0.25
CA SER A 55 -11.32 -0.65 -0.56
C SER A 55 -11.21 -2.16 -0.80
N LEU A 56 -11.53 -2.96 0.22
CA LEU A 56 -11.41 -4.41 0.21
C LEU A 56 -12.64 -5.07 0.84
N PRO A 57 -13.81 -5.05 0.16
CA PRO A 57 -14.96 -5.81 0.61
C PRO A 57 -14.72 -7.30 0.37
N PHE A 58 -15.13 -8.13 1.31
CA PHE A 58 -15.01 -9.59 1.17
C PHE A 58 -16.09 -10.34 1.93
N LEU A 59 -16.29 -11.59 1.53
CA LEU A 59 -17.04 -12.60 2.26
C LEU A 59 -16.43 -13.97 1.95
N TYR A 60 -16.03 -14.72 2.98
CA TYR A 60 -15.49 -16.09 2.84
C TYR A 60 -15.54 -16.86 4.17
N LEU A 61 -15.45 -18.19 4.06
CA LEU A 61 -15.22 -19.06 5.21
C LEU A 61 -13.74 -19.00 5.61
N THR A 62 -13.47 -18.94 6.92
CA THR A 62 -12.11 -18.84 7.47
C THR A 62 -11.93 -19.74 8.67
N SER A 63 -10.71 -20.23 8.87
CA SER A 63 -10.28 -20.85 10.13
C SER A 63 -9.80 -19.81 11.15
N THR A 64 -9.47 -18.60 10.71
CA THR A 64 -8.85 -17.56 11.51
C THR A 64 -9.85 -16.91 12.47
N ASN A 65 -9.44 -16.70 13.72
CA ASN A 65 -10.20 -15.93 14.69
C ASN A 65 -9.57 -14.56 14.90
N LYS A 66 -10.37 -13.50 14.76
CA LYS A 66 -9.91 -12.12 14.99
C LYS A 66 -10.30 -11.67 16.41
N PRO A 67 -9.42 -10.95 17.12
CA PRO A 67 -9.77 -10.35 18.40
C PRO A 67 -10.90 -9.34 18.21
N SER A 68 -11.83 -9.31 19.14
CA SER A 68 -12.96 -8.37 19.15
C SER A 68 -12.70 -7.23 20.14
N PRO A 69 -13.23 -6.02 19.91
CA PRO A 69 -13.15 -4.94 20.87
C PRO A 69 -13.84 -5.30 22.18
N LEU A 70 -13.41 -4.71 23.28
CA LEU A 70 -13.99 -4.96 24.63
C LEU A 70 -15.48 -4.62 24.68
N THR A 71 -15.89 -3.56 23.96
CA THR A 71 -17.30 -3.16 23.83
C THR A 71 -17.75 -3.43 22.40
N ALA A 72 -18.78 -4.27 22.23
CA ALA A 72 -19.33 -4.58 20.92
C ALA A 72 -20.06 -3.36 20.34
N PRO A 73 -19.86 -3.03 19.03
CA PRO A 73 -20.61 -1.98 18.35
C PRO A 73 -22.13 -2.23 18.32
N ASN A 74 -22.91 -1.16 18.18
CA ASN A 74 -24.38 -1.22 18.22
C ASN A 74 -24.97 -2.20 17.21
N PHE A 75 -24.47 -2.21 15.96
CA PHE A 75 -24.94 -3.13 14.93
C PHE A 75 -24.71 -4.60 15.32
N CYS A 76 -23.56 -4.92 15.92
CA CYS A 76 -23.27 -6.25 16.44
C CYS A 76 -24.24 -6.64 17.58
N MET A 77 -24.53 -5.72 18.48
CA MET A 77 -25.47 -5.95 19.58
C MET A 77 -26.90 -6.18 19.08
N LEU A 78 -27.31 -5.43 18.07
CA LEU A 78 -28.60 -5.58 17.42
C LEU A 78 -28.72 -6.96 16.74
N LEU A 79 -27.70 -7.37 15.97
CA LEU A 79 -27.69 -8.72 15.37
C LEU A 79 -27.73 -9.82 16.44
N ARG A 80 -26.97 -9.68 17.53
CA ARG A 80 -27.03 -10.64 18.65
C ARG A 80 -28.41 -10.73 19.26
N LYS A 81 -29.12 -9.61 19.44
CA LYS A 81 -30.47 -9.58 19.96
C LYS A 81 -31.46 -10.35 19.06
N HIS A 82 -31.33 -10.20 17.74
CA HIS A 82 -32.36 -10.68 16.80
C HIS A 82 -32.06 -12.03 16.17
N ILE A 83 -30.80 -12.41 15.96
CA ILE A 83 -30.44 -13.64 15.22
C ILE A 83 -29.42 -14.53 15.92
N ALA A 84 -29.06 -14.25 17.18
CA ALA A 84 -28.26 -15.20 17.94
C ALA A 84 -29.05 -16.52 18.10
N ASN A 85 -28.36 -17.63 17.90
CA ASN A 85 -28.95 -18.97 17.88
C ASN A 85 -29.92 -19.24 16.71
N GLY A 86 -30.11 -18.29 15.78
CA GLY A 86 -30.87 -18.49 14.56
C GLY A 86 -30.22 -19.48 13.60
N ARG A 87 -30.98 -19.97 12.62
CA ARG A 87 -30.54 -20.93 11.60
C ARG A 87 -30.57 -20.26 10.23
N ILE A 88 -29.53 -20.45 9.45
CA ILE A 88 -29.47 -20.00 8.04
C ILE A 88 -30.25 -20.99 7.19
N VAL A 89 -31.37 -20.55 6.63
CA VAL A 89 -32.28 -21.44 5.87
C VAL A 89 -32.22 -21.26 4.37
N GLU A 90 -31.69 -20.15 3.91
CA GLU A 90 -31.45 -19.86 2.48
C GLU A 90 -30.25 -18.97 2.32
N ILE A 91 -29.44 -19.26 1.28
CA ILE A 91 -28.34 -18.41 0.83
C ILE A 91 -28.52 -18.21 -0.66
N SER A 92 -28.70 -16.97 -1.12
CA SER A 92 -29.02 -16.69 -2.52
C SER A 92 -28.29 -15.44 -3.05
N GLN A 93 -28.10 -15.42 -4.39
CA GLN A 93 -27.57 -14.30 -5.16
C GLN A 93 -28.66 -13.79 -6.11
N PRO A 94 -29.12 -12.54 -6.03
CA PRO A 94 -30.12 -12.02 -6.96
C PRO A 94 -29.46 -11.68 -8.32
N HIS A 95 -29.97 -12.23 -9.41
CA HIS A 95 -29.67 -11.86 -10.81
C HIS A 95 -28.19 -11.66 -11.15
N MET A 96 -27.30 -12.49 -10.61
CA MET A 96 -25.83 -12.35 -10.77
C MET A 96 -25.26 -11.03 -10.19
N GLU A 97 -26.02 -10.32 -9.37
CA GLU A 97 -25.54 -9.13 -8.66
C GLU A 97 -24.44 -9.48 -7.63
N ARG A 98 -23.65 -8.49 -7.25
CA ARG A 98 -22.62 -8.64 -6.20
C ARG A 98 -23.25 -8.51 -4.80
N ILE A 99 -24.30 -9.30 -4.58
CA ILE A 99 -25.11 -9.32 -3.37
C ILE A 99 -25.32 -10.78 -2.95
N ILE A 100 -25.19 -11.03 -1.66
CA ILE A 100 -25.53 -12.32 -1.04
C ILE A 100 -26.58 -12.09 0.03
N ASN A 101 -27.70 -12.80 -0.07
CA ASN A 101 -28.79 -12.79 0.90
C ASN A 101 -28.70 -14.03 1.78
N PHE A 102 -28.72 -13.83 3.09
CA PHE A 102 -28.85 -14.89 4.10
C PHE A 102 -30.22 -14.76 4.75
N LYS A 103 -31.15 -15.69 4.50
CA LYS A 103 -32.40 -15.79 5.27
C LYS A 103 -32.13 -16.59 6.54
N ILE A 104 -32.53 -16.04 7.66
CA ILE A 104 -32.25 -16.57 8.99
C ILE A 104 -33.56 -16.73 9.75
N GLU A 105 -33.84 -17.95 10.15
CA GLU A 105 -34.95 -18.27 11.05
C GLU A 105 -34.48 -18.21 12.48
N HIS A 106 -35.28 -17.59 13.33
CA HIS A 106 -35.07 -17.50 14.76
C HIS A 106 -36.40 -17.45 15.52
N LEU A 107 -36.38 -17.75 16.80
CA LEU A 107 -37.52 -17.52 17.67
C LEU A 107 -37.48 -16.08 18.18
N ASP A 108 -38.62 -15.41 18.16
CA ASP A 108 -38.75 -14.08 18.75
C ASP A 108 -38.87 -14.15 20.30
N GLU A 109 -39.12 -13.02 20.95
CA GLU A 109 -39.25 -12.93 22.41
C GLU A 109 -40.49 -13.65 22.95
N MET A 110 -41.48 -13.95 22.09
CA MET A 110 -42.70 -14.69 22.43
C MET A 110 -42.59 -16.19 22.11
N GLY A 111 -41.51 -16.60 21.46
CA GLY A 111 -41.28 -17.98 21.04
C GLY A 111 -41.83 -18.31 19.65
N ASP A 112 -42.32 -17.32 18.91
CA ASP A 112 -42.82 -17.52 17.55
C ASP A 112 -41.67 -17.57 16.55
N LEU A 113 -41.82 -18.41 15.53
CA LEU A 113 -40.80 -18.53 14.46
C LEU A 113 -40.88 -17.33 13.54
N CYS A 114 -39.80 -16.57 13.52
CA CYS A 114 -39.64 -15.38 12.69
C CYS A 114 -38.50 -15.54 11.67
N GLN A 115 -38.63 -14.85 10.55
CA GLN A 115 -37.62 -14.85 9.50
C GLN A 115 -37.04 -13.43 9.29
N LYS A 116 -35.74 -13.33 9.15
CA LYS A 116 -35.02 -12.07 8.85
C LYS A 116 -33.98 -12.31 7.79
N THR A 117 -33.59 -11.24 7.08
CA THR A 117 -32.61 -11.33 6.01
C THR A 117 -31.39 -10.46 6.33
N LEU A 118 -30.20 -11.06 6.28
CA LEU A 118 -28.94 -10.33 6.28
C LEU A 118 -28.45 -10.26 4.84
N ILE A 119 -28.28 -9.04 4.32
CA ILE A 119 -27.89 -8.75 2.94
C ILE A 119 -26.47 -8.21 2.96
N VAL A 120 -25.58 -8.86 2.21
CA VAL A 120 -24.18 -8.45 2.07
C VAL A 120 -23.94 -7.97 0.65
N GLU A 121 -23.63 -6.69 0.50
CA GLU A 121 -23.33 -6.03 -0.78
C GLU A 121 -21.84 -5.83 -0.92
N LEU A 122 -21.22 -6.35 -1.99
CA LEU A 122 -19.78 -6.34 -2.26
C LEU A 122 -19.47 -5.46 -3.47
N MET A 123 -19.71 -4.13 -3.33
CA MET A 123 -19.69 -3.15 -4.42
C MET A 123 -18.63 -2.04 -4.23
N GLY A 124 -17.46 -2.36 -3.67
CA GLY A 124 -16.40 -1.40 -3.39
C GLY A 124 -16.85 -0.29 -2.45
N LYS A 125 -16.78 0.97 -2.84
CA LYS A 125 -17.19 2.11 -2.00
C LYS A 125 -18.65 2.04 -1.54
N ARG A 126 -19.50 1.30 -2.26
CA ARG A 126 -20.93 1.12 -1.93
C ARG A 126 -21.21 -0.16 -1.15
N SER A 127 -20.18 -0.92 -0.77
CA SER A 127 -20.34 -2.14 0.02
C SER A 127 -21.00 -1.84 1.36
N ASN A 128 -21.95 -2.72 1.75
CA ASN A 128 -22.70 -2.59 2.98
C ASN A 128 -23.11 -3.97 3.52
N ILE A 129 -23.47 -4.06 4.78
CA ILE A 129 -24.14 -5.22 5.40
C ILE A 129 -25.42 -4.69 6.02
N ILE A 130 -26.55 -5.13 5.49
CA ILE A 130 -27.88 -4.60 5.79
C ILE A 130 -28.72 -5.69 6.41
N PHE A 131 -29.43 -5.37 7.48
CA PHE A 131 -30.28 -6.28 8.19
C PHE A 131 -31.75 -5.88 8.05
N CYS A 132 -32.58 -6.78 7.50
CA CYS A 132 -33.98 -6.54 7.16
C CYS A 132 -34.92 -7.51 7.89
N ASP A 133 -36.15 -7.05 8.09
CA ASP A 133 -37.27 -7.92 8.53
C ASP A 133 -37.80 -8.79 7.36
N ALA A 134 -38.81 -9.63 7.64
CA ALA A 134 -39.44 -10.50 6.66
C ALA A 134 -40.12 -9.76 5.49
N ASN A 135 -40.45 -8.47 5.66
CA ASN A 135 -41.07 -7.62 4.64
C ASN A 135 -40.07 -6.81 3.83
N GLY A 136 -38.75 -7.02 4.02
CA GLY A 136 -37.71 -6.28 3.37
C GLY A 136 -37.48 -4.85 3.94
N ARG A 137 -38.02 -4.55 5.14
CA ARG A 137 -37.79 -3.30 5.82
C ARG A 137 -36.46 -3.33 6.55
N ILE A 138 -35.61 -2.32 6.35
CA ILE A 138 -34.30 -2.21 6.98
C ILE A 138 -34.49 -2.01 8.50
N ILE A 139 -34.00 -2.94 9.30
CA ILE A 139 -33.91 -2.82 10.74
C ILE A 139 -32.71 -1.97 11.11
N ASP A 140 -31.53 -2.28 10.51
CA ASP A 140 -30.30 -1.51 10.64
C ASP A 140 -29.27 -1.93 9.57
N SER A 141 -28.14 -1.22 9.50
CA SER A 141 -27.03 -1.55 8.60
C SER A 141 -25.70 -1.18 9.23
N ILE A 142 -24.62 -1.86 8.79
CA ILE A 142 -23.26 -1.56 9.27
C ILE A 142 -22.80 -0.17 8.85
N LYS A 143 -23.34 0.34 7.73
CA LYS A 143 -23.12 1.72 7.24
C LYS A 143 -24.48 2.35 6.92
N HIS A 144 -24.78 3.45 7.59
CA HIS A 144 -25.94 4.27 7.27
C HIS A 144 -25.65 5.15 6.04
N VAL A 145 -26.54 5.16 5.07
CA VAL A 145 -26.45 5.98 3.86
C VAL A 145 -27.67 6.87 3.77
N SER A 146 -27.47 8.18 4.00
CA SER A 146 -28.52 9.18 3.89
C SER A 146 -28.64 9.75 2.46
N ALA A 147 -29.72 10.48 2.17
CA ALA A 147 -29.92 11.18 0.91
C ALA A 147 -28.79 12.19 0.59
N ALA A 148 -28.15 12.76 1.61
CA ALA A 148 -26.99 13.63 1.43
C ALA A 148 -25.73 12.90 0.97
N MET A 149 -25.61 11.59 1.25
CA MET A 149 -24.45 10.75 0.90
C MET A 149 -24.64 10.02 -0.43
N SER A 150 -25.88 9.74 -0.84
CA SER A 150 -26.18 9.03 -2.07
C SER A 150 -27.48 9.53 -2.68
N SER A 151 -27.42 9.88 -3.97
CA SER A 151 -28.60 10.22 -4.77
C SER A 151 -29.37 8.99 -5.27
N LEU A 152 -28.79 7.79 -5.17
CA LEU A 152 -29.37 6.55 -5.73
C LEU A 152 -30.38 5.91 -4.78
N ARG A 153 -30.05 5.83 -3.49
CA ARG A 153 -30.93 5.26 -2.44
C ARG A 153 -30.46 5.61 -1.05
N GLU A 154 -31.36 5.55 -0.12
CA GLU A 154 -31.08 5.61 1.31
C GLU A 154 -30.96 4.21 1.91
N VAL A 155 -30.03 4.01 2.85
CA VAL A 155 -29.93 2.80 3.68
C VAL A 155 -29.99 3.24 5.13
N LEU A 156 -31.21 3.37 5.65
CA LEU A 156 -31.51 3.83 7.00
C LEU A 156 -32.59 2.94 7.63
N PRO A 157 -32.63 2.80 8.96
CA PRO A 157 -33.67 2.08 9.66
C PRO A 157 -35.08 2.56 9.26
N GLY A 158 -35.99 1.60 9.06
CA GLY A 158 -37.38 1.84 8.66
C GLY A 158 -37.63 2.06 7.17
N ARG A 159 -36.59 2.21 6.33
CA ARG A 159 -36.71 2.25 4.86
C ARG A 159 -36.85 0.84 4.30
N THR A 160 -37.51 0.73 3.15
CA THR A 160 -37.56 -0.53 2.40
C THR A 160 -36.26 -0.75 1.65
N TYR A 161 -35.69 -1.95 1.74
CA TYR A 161 -34.51 -2.31 0.98
C TYR A 161 -34.84 -2.37 -0.52
N CYS A 162 -33.97 -1.81 -1.33
CA CYS A 162 -33.97 -1.97 -2.77
C CYS A 162 -32.55 -2.26 -3.26
N ILE A 163 -32.44 -3.11 -4.26
CA ILE A 163 -31.16 -3.34 -4.97
C ILE A 163 -30.75 -2.01 -5.62
N PRO A 164 -29.48 -1.60 -5.52
CA PRO A 164 -29.05 -0.36 -6.17
C PRO A 164 -29.28 -0.45 -7.68
N ALA A 165 -30.16 0.36 -8.21
CA ALA A 165 -30.33 0.53 -9.66
C ALA A 165 -29.07 1.21 -10.21
N THR A 166 -28.01 0.44 -10.42
CA THR A 166 -26.75 0.98 -10.94
C THR A 166 -26.74 1.05 -12.45
N GLN A 167 -27.56 0.25 -13.13
CA GLN A 167 -27.81 0.28 -14.58
C GLN A 167 -29.05 -0.59 -14.87
N ASP A 168 -30.21 0.01 -15.06
CA ASP A 168 -31.49 -0.68 -15.29
C ASP A 168 -31.54 -1.50 -16.59
N ASP A 169 -30.54 -1.32 -17.50
CA ASP A 169 -30.50 -1.96 -18.82
C ASP A 169 -29.60 -3.20 -18.90
N ARG A 170 -29.06 -3.69 -17.79
CA ARG A 170 -28.20 -4.90 -17.80
C ARG A 170 -29.03 -6.16 -17.73
N LEU A 171 -28.70 -7.10 -18.62
CA LEU A 171 -29.36 -8.42 -18.66
C LEU A 171 -28.67 -9.40 -17.71
N ASN A 172 -29.46 -10.34 -17.16
CA ASN A 172 -28.90 -11.48 -16.45
C ASN A 172 -28.16 -12.41 -17.45
N PRO A 173 -26.83 -12.57 -17.33
CA PRO A 173 -26.06 -13.33 -18.32
C PRO A 173 -26.47 -14.80 -18.44
N LEU A 174 -27.05 -15.38 -17.37
CA LEU A 174 -27.50 -16.77 -17.37
C LEU A 174 -28.79 -17.01 -18.17
N GLU A 175 -29.54 -15.95 -18.50
CA GLU A 175 -30.81 -16.02 -19.23
C GLU A 175 -30.69 -15.50 -20.69
N VAL A 176 -29.47 -15.13 -21.10
CA VAL A 176 -29.22 -14.52 -22.40
C VAL A 176 -29.31 -15.57 -23.52
N THR A 177 -30.16 -15.29 -24.53
CA THR A 177 -30.24 -16.04 -25.79
C THR A 177 -29.33 -15.38 -26.83
N GLU A 178 -29.06 -16.08 -27.97
CA GLU A 178 -28.30 -15.53 -29.08
C GLU A 178 -28.92 -14.21 -29.59
N GLU A 179 -30.25 -14.16 -29.70
CA GLU A 179 -30.97 -12.97 -30.16
C GLU A 179 -30.80 -11.78 -29.21
N THR A 180 -30.92 -12.02 -27.89
CA THR A 180 -30.74 -10.98 -26.88
C THR A 180 -29.29 -10.53 -26.75
N PHE A 181 -28.31 -11.44 -26.97
CA PHE A 181 -26.88 -11.10 -27.01
C PHE A 181 -26.57 -10.14 -28.15
N PHE A 182 -27.05 -10.47 -29.36
CA PHE A 182 -26.89 -9.59 -30.53
C PHE A 182 -27.67 -8.29 -30.39
N GLY A 183 -28.85 -8.35 -29.81
CA GLY A 183 -29.71 -7.19 -29.56
C GLY A 183 -29.18 -6.19 -28.53
N SER A 184 -28.28 -6.62 -27.63
CA SER A 184 -27.76 -5.82 -26.52
C SER A 184 -26.28 -5.46 -26.71
N ALA A 185 -25.37 -6.40 -26.47
CA ALA A 185 -23.92 -6.14 -26.44
C ALA A 185 -23.39 -5.81 -27.85
N MET A 186 -23.87 -6.51 -28.88
CA MET A 186 -23.36 -6.38 -30.27
C MET A 186 -23.91 -5.17 -31.02
N LYS A 187 -24.80 -4.38 -30.42
CA LYS A 187 -25.28 -3.10 -30.98
C LYS A 187 -24.58 -1.88 -30.45
N LYS A 188 -23.76 -2.03 -29.40
CA LYS A 188 -23.07 -0.90 -28.77
C LYS A 188 -21.79 -0.56 -29.56
N PRO A 189 -21.60 0.70 -30.01
CA PRO A 189 -20.36 1.13 -30.67
C PRO A 189 -19.24 1.33 -29.65
N LEU A 190 -18.81 0.24 -29.01
CA LEU A 190 -17.83 0.21 -27.93
C LEU A 190 -16.77 -0.86 -28.23
N PRO A 191 -15.61 -0.84 -27.54
CA PRO A 191 -14.73 -2.00 -27.47
C PRO A 191 -15.49 -3.24 -27.01
N ILE A 192 -15.18 -4.41 -27.56
CA ILE A 192 -15.92 -5.66 -27.37
C ILE A 192 -16.01 -6.03 -25.89
N ALA A 193 -14.88 -6.05 -25.18
CA ALA A 193 -14.86 -6.33 -23.74
C ALA A 193 -15.75 -5.36 -22.97
N LYS A 194 -15.71 -4.06 -23.32
CA LYS A 194 -16.55 -3.03 -22.71
C LYS A 194 -18.03 -3.23 -23.00
N ALA A 195 -18.37 -3.61 -24.22
CA ALA A 195 -19.75 -3.92 -24.59
C ALA A 195 -20.30 -5.08 -23.75
N LEU A 196 -19.51 -6.13 -23.51
CA LEU A 196 -19.89 -7.27 -22.66
C LEU A 196 -20.16 -6.85 -21.21
N TYR A 197 -19.15 -6.26 -20.51
CA TYR A 197 -19.33 -5.96 -19.10
C TYR A 197 -20.30 -4.79 -18.80
N THR A 198 -20.68 -4.00 -19.82
CA THR A 198 -21.72 -2.99 -19.65
C THR A 198 -23.12 -3.48 -20.04
N SER A 199 -23.25 -4.64 -20.68
CA SER A 199 -24.54 -5.21 -21.09
C SER A 199 -25.06 -6.28 -20.13
N PHE A 200 -24.16 -6.95 -19.41
CA PHE A 200 -24.53 -8.09 -18.56
C PHE A 200 -24.19 -7.85 -17.10
N THR A 201 -25.14 -8.20 -16.23
CA THR A 201 -24.97 -8.10 -14.77
C THR A 201 -23.90 -9.08 -14.29
N GLY A 202 -23.04 -8.65 -13.37
CA GLY A 202 -22.03 -9.51 -12.77
C GLY A 202 -20.80 -9.78 -13.62
N VAL A 203 -20.82 -9.45 -14.91
CA VAL A 203 -19.66 -9.56 -15.79
C VAL A 203 -18.65 -8.45 -15.46
N SER A 204 -17.43 -8.85 -15.09
CA SER A 204 -16.31 -7.92 -14.85
C SER A 204 -15.48 -7.71 -16.13
N PRO A 205 -14.63 -6.68 -16.19
CA PRO A 205 -13.65 -6.55 -17.27
C PRO A 205 -12.76 -7.80 -17.41
N LEU A 206 -12.37 -8.43 -16.30
CA LEU A 206 -11.58 -9.67 -16.30
C LEU A 206 -12.31 -10.80 -17.05
N VAL A 207 -13.57 -11.04 -16.71
CA VAL A 207 -14.41 -12.06 -17.37
C VAL A 207 -14.64 -11.71 -18.83
N ALA A 208 -14.88 -10.44 -19.16
CA ALA A 208 -15.08 -10.00 -20.53
C ALA A 208 -13.83 -10.22 -21.39
N ASN A 209 -12.65 -9.91 -20.87
CA ASN A 209 -11.38 -10.17 -21.55
C ASN A 209 -11.13 -11.66 -21.74
N GLU A 210 -11.38 -12.48 -20.72
CA GLU A 210 -11.28 -13.94 -20.83
C GLU A 210 -12.20 -14.52 -21.91
N ILE A 211 -13.45 -14.03 -22.01
CA ILE A 211 -14.37 -14.44 -23.09
C ILE A 211 -13.82 -14.06 -24.47
N CYS A 212 -13.28 -12.84 -24.61
CA CYS A 212 -12.65 -12.39 -25.84
C CYS A 212 -11.41 -13.24 -26.18
N HIS A 213 -10.57 -13.50 -25.20
CA HIS A 213 -9.36 -14.32 -25.36
C HIS A 213 -9.69 -15.76 -25.79
N ARG A 214 -10.68 -16.41 -25.16
CA ARG A 214 -11.16 -17.75 -25.56
C ARG A 214 -11.70 -17.78 -26.99
N ALA A 215 -12.31 -16.68 -27.42
CA ALA A 215 -12.78 -16.51 -28.81
C ALA A 215 -11.64 -16.12 -29.77
N SER A 216 -10.39 -15.95 -29.30
CA SER A 216 -9.27 -15.44 -30.11
C SER A 216 -9.54 -14.08 -30.74
N ILE A 217 -10.26 -13.21 -30.02
CA ILE A 217 -10.67 -11.86 -30.44
C ILE A 217 -10.03 -10.85 -29.49
N ASP A 218 -9.43 -9.78 -30.05
CA ASP A 218 -8.93 -8.66 -29.25
C ASP A 218 -10.11 -7.88 -28.65
N GLY A 219 -10.20 -7.85 -27.31
CA GLY A 219 -11.26 -7.18 -26.56
C GLY A 219 -11.31 -5.66 -26.72
N ASP A 220 -10.22 -5.04 -27.15
CA ASP A 220 -10.12 -3.60 -27.41
C ASP A 220 -10.62 -3.19 -28.79
N MET A 221 -10.85 -4.15 -29.70
CA MET A 221 -11.46 -3.89 -31.01
C MET A 221 -12.91 -3.41 -30.87
N SER A 222 -13.37 -2.56 -31.79
CA SER A 222 -14.77 -2.14 -31.85
C SER A 222 -15.69 -3.30 -32.23
N VAL A 223 -16.86 -3.39 -31.62
CA VAL A 223 -17.93 -4.33 -32.01
C VAL A 223 -18.30 -4.23 -33.48
N ASP A 224 -18.23 -3.03 -34.07
CA ASP A 224 -18.57 -2.80 -35.50
C ASP A 224 -17.56 -3.40 -36.46
N SER A 225 -16.34 -3.71 -36.01
CA SER A 225 -15.31 -4.35 -36.84
C SER A 225 -15.47 -5.88 -36.96
N LEU A 226 -16.35 -6.48 -36.15
CA LEU A 226 -16.56 -7.93 -36.15
C LEU A 226 -17.44 -8.38 -37.32
N THR A 227 -17.01 -9.44 -38.00
CA THR A 227 -17.85 -10.15 -38.98
C THR A 227 -19.01 -10.87 -38.26
N PRO A 228 -20.11 -11.20 -38.98
CA PRO A 228 -21.21 -11.96 -38.39
C PRO A 228 -20.76 -13.30 -37.76
N ASP A 229 -19.82 -14.00 -38.41
CA ASP A 229 -19.30 -15.27 -37.90
C ASP A 229 -18.45 -15.09 -36.64
N ALA A 230 -17.63 -14.03 -36.57
CA ALA A 230 -16.87 -13.69 -35.37
C ALA A 230 -17.81 -13.35 -34.19
N LYS A 231 -18.91 -12.63 -34.44
CA LYS A 231 -19.93 -12.35 -33.43
C LYS A 231 -20.59 -13.62 -32.89
N LYS A 232 -20.89 -14.59 -33.78
CA LYS A 232 -21.43 -15.91 -33.38
C LYS A 232 -20.41 -16.70 -32.57
N HIS A 233 -19.16 -16.69 -32.97
CA HIS A 233 -18.10 -17.38 -32.26
C HIS A 233 -17.92 -16.80 -30.85
N LEU A 234 -17.95 -15.47 -30.72
CA LEU A 234 -17.91 -14.79 -29.39
C LEU A 234 -19.10 -15.18 -28.51
N TYR A 235 -20.33 -15.24 -29.11
CA TYR A 235 -21.52 -15.70 -28.40
C TYR A 235 -21.39 -17.14 -27.90
N HIS A 236 -20.85 -18.06 -28.68
CA HIS A 236 -20.66 -19.45 -28.25
C HIS A 236 -19.70 -19.54 -27.06
N ASN A 237 -18.56 -18.80 -27.08
CA ASN A 237 -17.64 -18.76 -25.95
C ASN A 237 -18.28 -18.14 -24.71
N PHE A 238 -19.09 -17.09 -24.87
CA PHE A 238 -19.90 -16.54 -23.78
C PHE A 238 -20.89 -17.58 -23.24
N ALA A 239 -21.66 -18.24 -24.11
CA ALA A 239 -22.67 -19.22 -23.72
C ALA A 239 -22.06 -20.42 -22.98
N TRP A 240 -20.92 -20.95 -23.45
CA TRP A 240 -20.21 -22.05 -22.76
C TRP A 240 -19.79 -21.66 -21.33
N LEU A 241 -19.27 -20.46 -21.14
CA LEU A 241 -18.92 -20.01 -19.79
C LEU A 241 -20.16 -19.86 -18.90
N MET A 242 -21.31 -19.40 -19.45
CA MET A 242 -22.58 -19.33 -18.71
C MET A 242 -23.11 -20.72 -18.36
N GLU A 243 -22.92 -21.71 -19.22
CA GLU A 243 -23.30 -23.10 -18.96
C GLU A 243 -22.45 -23.70 -17.83
N ASP A 244 -21.13 -23.46 -17.81
CA ASP A 244 -20.26 -23.87 -16.72
C ASP A 244 -20.75 -23.33 -15.36
N VAL A 245 -21.19 -22.07 -15.33
CA VAL A 245 -21.74 -21.46 -14.12
C VAL A 245 -23.06 -22.10 -13.70
N LYS A 246 -23.97 -22.38 -14.66
CA LYS A 246 -25.26 -23.06 -14.37
C LYS A 246 -25.08 -24.47 -13.84
N GLU A 247 -24.06 -25.18 -14.33
CA GLU A 247 -23.73 -26.54 -13.93
C GLU A 247 -22.77 -26.58 -12.73
N HIS A 248 -22.42 -25.41 -12.16
CA HIS A 248 -21.51 -25.27 -11.03
C HIS A 248 -20.12 -25.87 -11.26
N ARG A 249 -19.63 -25.84 -12.51
CA ARG A 249 -18.27 -26.24 -12.88
C ARG A 249 -17.32 -25.10 -12.60
N TYR A 250 -16.78 -25.05 -11.40
CA TYR A 250 -15.86 -24.02 -10.95
C TYR A 250 -14.44 -24.55 -10.76
N GLU A 251 -13.46 -23.73 -11.10
CA GLU A 251 -12.03 -23.98 -10.90
C GLU A 251 -11.38 -22.79 -10.16
N PRO A 252 -11.59 -22.69 -8.82
CA PRO A 252 -11.07 -21.56 -8.06
C PRO A 252 -9.54 -21.48 -8.15
N ASN A 253 -9.02 -20.31 -8.50
CA ASN A 253 -7.58 -20.11 -8.68
C ASN A 253 -7.13 -18.69 -8.35
N ILE A 254 -5.81 -18.55 -8.10
CA ILE A 254 -5.11 -17.27 -7.95
C ILE A 254 -4.04 -17.20 -9.03
N ILE A 255 -4.00 -16.08 -9.73
CA ILE A 255 -2.89 -15.73 -10.61
C ILE A 255 -1.87 -14.92 -9.82
N THR A 256 -0.61 -15.36 -9.84
CA THR A 256 0.51 -14.66 -9.20
C THR A 256 1.53 -14.24 -10.25
N ARG A 257 2.17 -13.10 -10.02
CA ARG A 257 3.35 -12.64 -10.71
C ARG A 257 4.41 -12.34 -9.66
N ASP A 258 5.61 -12.90 -9.82
CA ASP A 258 6.70 -12.74 -8.83
C ASP A 258 6.25 -13.09 -7.39
N ARG A 259 5.41 -14.14 -7.24
CA ARG A 259 4.76 -14.58 -6.00
C ARG A 259 3.74 -13.61 -5.39
N GLU A 260 3.50 -12.44 -5.99
CA GLU A 260 2.44 -11.54 -5.53
C GLU A 260 1.12 -11.91 -6.22
N PRO A 261 0.00 -12.07 -5.49
CA PRO A 261 -1.30 -12.35 -6.08
C PRO A 261 -1.79 -11.12 -6.85
N VAL A 262 -1.97 -11.29 -8.17
CA VAL A 262 -2.42 -10.22 -9.07
C VAL A 262 -3.94 -10.27 -9.23
N GLU A 263 -4.48 -11.43 -9.58
CA GLU A 263 -5.91 -11.66 -9.81
C GLU A 263 -6.36 -12.99 -9.22
N PHE A 264 -7.66 -13.17 -9.05
CA PHE A 264 -8.28 -14.44 -8.72
C PHE A 264 -9.56 -14.64 -9.53
N SER A 265 -9.94 -15.90 -9.72
CA SER A 265 -11.13 -16.27 -10.47
C SER A 265 -11.76 -17.55 -9.94
N CYS A 266 -13.02 -17.78 -10.33
CA CYS A 266 -13.72 -19.05 -10.12
C CYS A 266 -13.66 -20.00 -11.33
N PHE A 267 -12.97 -19.63 -12.38
CA PHE A 267 -12.67 -20.44 -13.56
C PHE A 267 -11.28 -20.13 -14.10
N ARG A 268 -10.75 -21.04 -14.90
CA ARG A 268 -9.41 -20.91 -15.48
C ARG A 268 -9.31 -19.66 -16.34
N LEU A 269 -8.28 -18.82 -16.06
CA LEU A 269 -7.96 -17.63 -16.85
C LEU A 269 -6.89 -17.95 -17.89
N THR A 270 -7.35 -18.27 -19.13
CA THR A 270 -6.46 -18.68 -20.22
C THR A 270 -5.65 -17.53 -20.80
N GLU A 271 -6.11 -16.30 -20.60
CA GLU A 271 -5.37 -15.07 -20.95
C GLU A 271 -4.00 -15.00 -20.27
N TYR A 272 -3.87 -15.53 -19.05
CA TYR A 272 -2.64 -15.48 -18.27
C TYR A 272 -1.73 -16.71 -18.45
N VAL A 273 -2.28 -17.89 -18.68
CA VAL A 273 -1.54 -19.16 -18.57
C VAL A 273 -1.72 -20.07 -19.80
N GLY A 274 -2.22 -19.56 -20.92
CA GLY A 274 -2.39 -20.34 -22.14
C GLY A 274 -3.40 -21.50 -22.03
N SER A 275 -3.75 -22.08 -23.19
CA SER A 275 -4.77 -23.14 -23.30
C SER A 275 -4.22 -24.58 -23.29
N ASP A 276 -2.92 -24.77 -23.06
CA ASP A 276 -2.34 -26.12 -23.15
C ASP A 276 -2.96 -27.10 -22.15
N ASP A 277 -3.56 -28.15 -22.72
CA ASP A 277 -4.20 -29.29 -22.03
C ASP A 277 -3.23 -30.23 -21.30
N ALA A 278 -2.08 -29.74 -20.83
CA ALA A 278 -1.21 -30.49 -19.95
C ALA A 278 -1.80 -30.48 -18.54
N ALA A 279 -2.82 -31.30 -18.33
CA ALA A 279 -3.24 -31.79 -17.03
C ALA A 279 -2.04 -32.42 -16.32
N GLU A 280 -1.96 -32.23 -14.99
CA GLU A 280 -1.02 -32.85 -14.07
C GLU A 280 0.29 -32.10 -13.78
N ALA A 281 0.22 -30.79 -13.55
CA ALA A 281 1.22 -30.17 -12.68
C ALA A 281 0.55 -29.16 -11.75
N THR A 282 0.73 -29.34 -10.46
CA THR A 282 0.25 -28.48 -9.39
C THR A 282 0.77 -27.03 -9.44
N ASN A 283 1.59 -26.71 -10.44
CA ASN A 283 2.10 -25.36 -10.76
C ASN A 283 2.37 -25.28 -12.27
N SER A 284 1.42 -24.78 -13.07
CA SER A 284 1.68 -24.46 -14.47
C SER A 284 2.27 -23.04 -14.58
N THR A 285 3.48 -22.95 -15.11
CA THR A 285 4.13 -21.68 -15.48
C THR A 285 3.85 -21.40 -16.94
N GLY A 286 3.12 -20.32 -17.25
CA GLY A 286 2.93 -19.82 -18.62
C GLY A 286 3.63 -18.48 -18.79
N ALA A 287 4.37 -18.30 -19.87
CA ALA A 287 4.94 -17.01 -20.24
C ALA A 287 3.87 -16.18 -20.94
N ALA A 288 3.53 -15.01 -20.38
CA ALA A 288 2.69 -14.03 -21.05
C ALA A 288 3.42 -13.41 -22.25
N ALA A 289 2.68 -12.91 -23.23
CA ALA A 289 3.21 -12.26 -24.42
C ALA A 289 4.19 -11.08 -24.16
N ASN A 290 4.28 -10.61 -22.92
CA ASN A 290 5.12 -9.49 -22.47
C ASN A 290 6.32 -9.90 -21.58
N GLY A 291 6.69 -11.19 -21.55
CA GLY A 291 7.91 -11.65 -20.85
C GLY A 291 7.84 -11.71 -19.31
N SER A 292 6.70 -11.44 -18.69
CA SER A 292 6.49 -11.66 -17.25
C SER A 292 5.92 -13.05 -17.00
N GLU A 293 6.53 -13.79 -16.07
CA GLU A 293 6.13 -15.15 -15.71
C GLU A 293 4.92 -15.10 -14.77
N TYR A 294 3.71 -15.45 -15.29
CA TYR A 294 2.53 -15.65 -14.47
C TYR A 294 2.42 -17.12 -14.07
N THR A 295 2.03 -17.35 -12.82
CA THR A 295 1.73 -18.71 -12.34
C THR A 295 0.29 -18.77 -11.85
N MET A 296 -0.40 -19.88 -12.12
CA MET A 296 -1.75 -20.16 -11.64
C MET A 296 -1.70 -21.20 -10.54
N GLN A 297 -2.27 -20.87 -9.39
CA GLN A 297 -2.45 -21.78 -8.27
C GLN A 297 -3.91 -22.16 -8.13
N HIS A 298 -4.24 -23.45 -8.20
CA HIS A 298 -5.58 -23.97 -8.03
C HIS A 298 -5.91 -24.25 -6.56
N PHE A 299 -7.20 -24.11 -6.22
CA PHE A 299 -7.72 -24.36 -4.88
C PHE A 299 -8.98 -25.22 -4.95
N SER A 300 -9.23 -25.98 -3.90
CA SER A 300 -10.45 -26.78 -3.77
C SER A 300 -11.69 -25.96 -3.39
N SER A 301 -11.53 -24.69 -3.00
CA SER A 301 -12.58 -23.83 -2.46
C SER A 301 -12.34 -22.39 -2.82
N ILE A 302 -13.40 -21.67 -3.18
CA ILE A 302 -13.31 -20.23 -3.45
C ILE A 302 -13.05 -19.44 -2.15
N SER A 303 -13.52 -19.92 -1.00
CA SER A 303 -13.19 -19.31 0.29
C SER A 303 -11.69 -19.35 0.57
N ALA A 304 -10.99 -20.45 0.23
CA ALA A 304 -9.54 -20.55 0.39
C ALA A 304 -8.79 -19.57 -0.54
N VAL A 305 -9.24 -19.42 -1.78
CA VAL A 305 -8.75 -18.39 -2.72
C VAL A 305 -8.88 -17.00 -2.12
N LEU A 306 -10.09 -16.67 -1.65
CA LEU A 306 -10.39 -15.35 -1.09
C LEU A 306 -9.61 -15.11 0.21
N GLU A 307 -9.54 -16.08 1.11
CA GLU A 307 -8.76 -15.96 2.35
C GLU A 307 -7.28 -15.68 2.04
N GLN A 308 -6.65 -16.42 1.14
CA GLN A 308 -5.25 -16.23 0.77
C GLN A 308 -5.01 -14.89 0.05
N TYR A 309 -5.85 -14.56 -0.92
CA TYR A 309 -5.73 -13.31 -1.68
C TYR A 309 -5.92 -12.08 -0.80
N TYR A 310 -6.95 -12.10 0.07
CA TYR A 310 -7.24 -10.97 0.96
C TYR A 310 -6.30 -10.93 2.18
N ALA A 311 -5.78 -12.06 2.67
CA ALA A 311 -4.82 -12.07 3.76
C ALA A 311 -3.54 -11.28 3.39
N SER A 312 -2.99 -11.49 2.20
CA SER A 312 -1.83 -10.76 1.72
C SER A 312 -2.12 -9.26 1.47
N ARG A 313 -3.22 -8.93 0.79
CA ARG A 313 -3.60 -7.53 0.48
C ARG A 313 -4.18 -6.76 1.67
N ASN A 314 -4.88 -7.43 2.58
CA ASN A 314 -5.52 -6.77 3.74
C ASN A 314 -4.47 -6.20 4.70
N VAL A 315 -3.36 -6.88 4.91
CA VAL A 315 -2.26 -6.38 5.74
C VAL A 315 -1.73 -5.06 5.17
N TYR A 316 -1.34 -5.03 3.90
CA TYR A 316 -0.82 -3.82 3.25
C TYR A 316 -1.83 -2.67 3.23
N THR A 317 -3.07 -2.94 2.80
CA THR A 317 -4.11 -1.90 2.68
C THR A 317 -4.51 -1.35 4.05
N ARG A 318 -4.65 -2.22 5.05
CA ARG A 318 -4.99 -1.85 6.43
C ARG A 318 -3.89 -1.02 7.07
N ILE A 319 -2.64 -1.45 6.95
CA ILE A 319 -1.49 -0.69 7.45
C ILE A 319 -1.37 0.64 6.72
N ARG A 320 -1.55 0.65 5.40
CA ARG A 320 -1.53 1.88 4.61
C ARG A 320 -2.64 2.86 5.04
N GLN A 321 -3.86 2.39 5.29
CA GLN A 321 -4.95 3.22 5.81
C GLN A 321 -4.67 3.74 7.23
N LYS A 322 -4.21 2.87 8.13
CA LYS A 322 -3.85 3.27 9.51
C LYS A 322 -2.64 4.21 9.56
N SER A 323 -1.78 4.17 8.55
CA SER A 323 -0.62 5.07 8.44
C SER A 323 -0.89 6.40 7.74
N VAL A 324 -2.09 6.65 7.19
CA VAL A 324 -2.41 7.88 6.42
C VAL A 324 -2.07 9.15 7.19
N ASP A 325 -2.45 9.23 8.46
CA ASP A 325 -2.17 10.42 9.28
C ASP A 325 -0.67 10.59 9.54
N LEU A 326 0.05 9.50 9.82
CA LEU A 326 1.51 9.52 10.01
C LEU A 326 2.22 9.96 8.73
N ARG A 327 1.81 9.39 7.58
CA ARG A 327 2.34 9.77 6.25
C ARG A 327 2.11 11.24 5.95
N ARG A 328 0.92 11.78 6.24
CA ARG A 328 0.61 13.20 6.05
C ARG A 328 1.48 14.10 6.93
N ILE A 329 1.72 13.72 8.19
CA ILE A 329 2.59 14.46 9.11
C ILE A 329 4.02 14.49 8.56
N VAL A 330 4.57 13.33 8.17
CA VAL A 330 5.92 13.22 7.61
C VAL A 330 6.05 14.02 6.31
N ALA A 331 5.10 13.89 5.38
CA ALA A 331 5.11 14.63 4.12
C ALA A 331 5.07 16.15 4.34
N THR A 332 4.24 16.64 5.29
CA THR A 332 4.15 18.05 5.62
C THR A 332 5.46 18.56 6.25
N ALA A 333 6.06 17.78 7.14
CA ALA A 333 7.35 18.11 7.75
C ALA A 333 8.46 18.16 6.70
N LEU A 334 8.53 17.16 5.81
CA LEU A 334 9.51 17.11 4.70
C LEU A 334 9.39 18.33 3.77
N ASP A 335 8.18 18.69 3.35
CA ASP A 335 7.96 19.86 2.49
C ASP A 335 8.44 21.15 3.17
N ARG A 336 8.14 21.30 4.45
CA ARG A 336 8.59 22.45 5.26
C ARG A 336 10.13 22.50 5.37
N SER A 337 10.77 21.38 5.70
CA SER A 337 12.22 21.33 5.89
C SER A 337 12.97 21.49 4.57
N ARG A 338 12.45 20.96 3.45
CA ARG A 338 13.00 21.18 2.10
C ARG A 338 12.93 22.65 1.67
N LYS A 339 11.80 23.34 1.90
CA LYS A 339 11.68 24.78 1.63
C LYS A 339 12.64 25.61 2.47
N LYS A 340 12.79 25.25 3.77
CA LYS A 340 13.75 25.88 4.67
C LYS A 340 15.18 25.71 4.15
N TYR A 341 15.55 24.48 3.75
CA TYR A 341 16.87 24.16 3.20
C TYR A 341 17.18 24.97 1.94
N GLN A 342 16.26 25.05 0.98
CA GLN A 342 16.43 25.84 -0.25
C GLN A 342 16.65 27.32 0.04
N LEU A 343 15.92 27.88 1.02
CA LEU A 343 16.12 29.26 1.45
C LEU A 343 17.49 29.48 2.08
N GLN A 344 17.94 28.57 2.94
CA GLN A 344 19.26 28.60 3.57
C GLN A 344 20.39 28.48 2.54
N GLU A 345 20.29 27.59 1.55
CA GLU A 345 21.25 27.47 0.44
C GLU A 345 21.36 28.77 -0.35
N LYS A 346 20.21 29.41 -0.69
CA LYS A 346 20.20 30.70 -1.38
C LYS A 346 20.90 31.77 -0.55
N GLN A 347 20.59 31.85 0.74
CA GLN A 347 21.24 32.81 1.64
C GLN A 347 22.74 32.54 1.78
N LEU A 348 23.16 31.27 1.82
CA LEU A 348 24.55 30.87 1.90
C LEU A 348 25.34 31.35 0.66
N LYS A 349 24.79 31.15 -0.54
CA LYS A 349 25.38 31.68 -1.80
C LYS A 349 25.51 33.19 -1.78
N ASP A 350 24.54 33.92 -1.22
CA ASP A 350 24.63 35.38 -1.10
C ASP A 350 25.80 35.83 -0.20
N THR A 351 26.24 34.99 0.73
CA THR A 351 27.39 35.27 1.61
C THR A 351 28.77 35.03 0.93
N GLU A 352 28.80 34.32 -0.20
CA GLU A 352 30.06 34.09 -0.95
C GLU A 352 30.73 35.41 -1.41
N LYS A 353 29.91 36.45 -1.61
CA LYS A 353 30.38 37.80 -1.96
C LYS A 353 31.15 38.50 -0.86
N ARG A 354 31.27 37.88 0.37
CA ARG A 354 31.94 38.51 1.52
C ARG A 354 33.40 38.89 1.23
N ASP A 355 34.14 38.03 0.52
CA ASP A 355 35.56 38.24 0.27
C ASP A 355 35.84 39.47 -0.59
N LYS A 356 34.91 39.82 -1.49
CA LYS A 356 34.93 41.09 -2.24
C LYS A 356 34.95 42.31 -1.32
N TYR A 357 34.15 42.29 -0.24
CA TYR A 357 34.12 43.41 0.71
C TYR A 357 35.36 43.51 1.59
N LYS A 358 36.00 42.37 1.89
CA LYS A 358 37.29 42.32 2.55
C LYS A 358 38.34 43.02 1.68
N VAL A 359 38.44 42.60 0.40
CA VAL A 359 39.37 43.20 -0.58
C VAL A 359 39.13 44.71 -0.74
N TYR A 360 37.86 45.14 -0.85
CA TYR A 360 37.52 46.56 -0.93
C TYR A 360 38.00 47.34 0.29
N GLY A 361 37.78 46.85 1.51
CA GLY A 361 38.24 47.45 2.75
C GLY A 361 39.78 47.58 2.78
N GLU A 362 40.51 46.53 2.40
CA GLU A 362 41.97 46.47 2.37
C GLU A 362 42.55 47.47 1.33
N LEU A 363 41.98 47.51 0.13
CA LEU A 363 42.44 48.44 -0.92
C LEU A 363 42.16 49.90 -0.57
N ILE A 364 40.98 50.22 0.04
CA ILE A 364 40.71 51.57 0.53
C ILE A 364 41.67 51.93 1.65
N HIS A 365 42.01 51.02 2.53
CA HIS A 365 42.97 51.26 3.61
C HIS A 365 44.37 51.50 3.08
N THR A 366 44.78 50.83 1.97
CA THR A 366 46.10 50.95 1.35
C THR A 366 46.25 52.18 0.47
N TYR A 367 45.24 52.47 -0.34
CA TYR A 367 45.33 53.54 -1.38
C TYR A 367 44.48 54.78 -1.06
N GLY A 368 43.68 54.75 0.03
CA GLY A 368 42.69 55.77 0.34
C GLY A 368 43.25 57.09 0.90
N TYR A 369 44.51 57.14 1.32
CA TYR A 369 45.15 58.35 1.88
C TYR A 369 45.31 59.49 0.87
N GLY A 370 45.21 59.22 -0.44
CA GLY A 370 45.28 60.22 -1.53
C GLY A 370 43.90 60.61 -2.07
N LEU A 371 42.79 60.17 -1.46
CA LEU A 371 41.47 60.50 -1.95
C LEU A 371 41.03 61.90 -1.61
N ALA A 372 40.44 62.60 -2.60
CA ALA A 372 39.82 63.93 -2.39
C ALA A 372 38.54 63.80 -1.55
N GLU A 373 38.21 64.84 -0.74
CA GLU A 373 36.94 64.89 -0.04
C GLU A 373 35.75 64.79 -1.01
N GLY A 374 34.78 63.93 -0.68
CA GLY A 374 33.59 63.73 -1.54
C GLY A 374 33.79 62.77 -2.71
N ALA A 375 34.91 62.03 -2.80
CA ALA A 375 35.14 61.01 -3.82
C ALA A 375 34.05 59.93 -3.77
N LYS A 376 33.48 59.60 -4.96
CA LYS A 376 32.43 58.60 -5.11
C LYS A 376 32.96 57.19 -5.43
N GLU A 377 34.19 57.09 -5.91
CA GLU A 377 34.84 55.83 -6.28
C GLU A 377 36.34 55.91 -6.08
N LEU A 378 36.98 54.78 -5.85
CA LEU A 378 38.41 54.57 -5.83
C LEU A 378 38.78 53.59 -6.94
N GLU A 379 39.65 53.96 -7.88
CA GLU A 379 40.34 53.03 -8.75
C GLU A 379 41.63 52.56 -8.10
N ALA A 380 41.77 51.27 -7.88
CA ALA A 380 42.93 50.68 -7.23
C ALA A 380 43.31 49.35 -7.89
N LEU A 381 44.62 49.07 -7.89
CA LEU A 381 45.11 47.76 -8.33
C LEU A 381 44.78 46.72 -7.25
N ASN A 382 43.97 45.72 -7.63
CA ASN A 382 43.76 44.56 -6.80
C ASN A 382 44.99 43.65 -6.84
N TYR A 383 45.80 43.69 -5.80
CA TYR A 383 47.06 42.94 -5.71
C TYR A 383 46.84 41.41 -5.60
N TYR A 384 45.58 40.93 -5.40
CA TYR A 384 45.26 39.50 -5.43
C TYR A 384 45.03 38.96 -6.84
N THR A 385 44.44 39.79 -7.76
CA THR A 385 44.13 39.39 -9.15
C THR A 385 44.99 40.12 -10.18
N ASN A 386 45.76 41.13 -9.78
CA ASN A 386 46.56 42.02 -10.63
C ASN A 386 45.70 42.77 -11.66
N GLU A 387 44.45 43.11 -11.32
CA GLU A 387 43.50 43.85 -12.15
C GLU A 387 43.12 45.18 -11.49
N MET A 388 42.89 46.22 -12.32
CA MET A 388 42.33 47.47 -11.84
C MET A 388 40.87 47.31 -11.53
N ILE A 389 40.44 47.66 -10.32
CA ILE A 389 39.04 47.62 -9.91
C ILE A 389 38.54 48.97 -9.43
N LYS A 390 37.25 49.22 -9.68
CA LYS A 390 36.52 50.40 -9.15
C LYS A 390 35.77 50.04 -7.90
N ILE A 391 36.05 50.73 -6.82
CA ILE A 391 35.44 50.52 -5.50
C ILE A 391 34.53 51.71 -5.23
N PRO A 392 33.20 51.49 -5.08
CA PRO A 392 32.26 52.57 -4.74
C PRO A 392 32.53 53.10 -3.32
N LEU A 393 32.54 54.41 -3.18
CA LEU A 393 32.71 55.09 -1.90
C LEU A 393 31.45 55.90 -1.54
N ASP A 394 31.25 56.05 -0.24
CA ASP A 394 30.24 56.98 0.29
C ASP A 394 30.93 58.36 0.40
N PRO A 395 30.45 59.37 -0.37
CA PRO A 395 31.11 60.67 -0.42
C PRO A 395 30.98 61.46 0.89
N MET A 396 30.10 61.04 1.80
CA MET A 396 29.93 61.66 3.12
C MET A 396 30.89 61.13 4.17
N LEU A 397 31.68 60.11 3.83
CA LEU A 397 32.63 59.41 4.73
C LEU A 397 34.05 59.62 4.24
N ASP A 398 34.99 59.76 5.16
CA ASP A 398 36.43 59.68 4.83
C ASP A 398 36.87 58.27 4.39
N ALA A 399 38.10 58.15 3.91
CA ALA A 399 38.65 56.88 3.46
C ALA A 399 38.64 55.80 4.55
N LYS A 400 38.96 56.17 5.79
CA LYS A 400 38.99 55.26 6.93
C LYS A 400 37.59 54.75 7.29
N ALA A 401 36.58 55.63 7.31
CA ALA A 401 35.21 55.25 7.58
C ALA A 401 34.60 54.39 6.44
N ASN A 402 34.94 54.68 5.17
CA ASN A 402 34.57 53.85 4.03
C ASN A 402 35.19 52.43 4.15
N ALA A 403 36.47 52.32 4.47
CA ALA A 403 37.13 51.03 4.70
C ALA A 403 36.46 50.24 5.85
N GLN A 404 36.17 50.93 6.97
CA GLN A 404 35.48 50.31 8.12
C GLN A 404 34.08 49.81 7.73
N LYS A 405 33.32 50.58 6.96
CA LYS A 405 31.99 50.18 6.44
C LYS A 405 32.07 48.88 5.62
N TYR A 406 33.10 48.67 4.81
CA TYR A 406 33.32 47.46 4.06
C TYR A 406 33.76 46.29 4.97
N PHE A 407 34.63 46.52 5.95
CA PHE A 407 35.02 45.52 6.93
C PHE A 407 33.83 45.08 7.79
N ASP A 408 32.98 45.99 8.22
CA ASP A 408 31.74 45.66 8.97
C ASP A 408 30.81 44.80 8.14
N LYS A 409 30.67 45.10 6.84
CA LYS A 409 29.88 44.30 5.90
C LYS A 409 30.48 42.90 5.70
N TYR A 410 31.80 42.80 5.58
CA TYR A 410 32.50 41.51 5.53
C TYR A 410 32.27 40.71 6.80
N ASN A 411 32.48 41.31 7.96
CA ASN A 411 32.32 40.63 9.27
C ASN A 411 30.88 40.17 9.48
N LYS A 412 29.90 40.96 9.11
CA LYS A 412 28.49 40.58 9.16
C LYS A 412 28.20 39.35 8.29
N LEU A 413 28.64 39.36 7.03
CA LEU A 413 28.45 38.25 6.10
C LEU A 413 29.25 36.99 6.53
N LYS A 414 30.44 37.14 7.10
CA LYS A 414 31.22 36.03 7.63
C LYS A 414 30.50 35.31 8.76
N ARG A 415 29.99 36.05 9.76
CA ARG A 415 29.19 35.48 10.86
C ARG A 415 27.92 34.80 10.34
N THR A 416 27.26 35.43 9.35
CA THR A 416 26.09 34.85 8.70
C THR A 416 26.42 33.53 7.98
N TYR A 417 27.57 33.49 7.27
CA TYR A 417 28.03 32.28 6.60
C TYR A 417 28.26 31.12 7.58
N GLU A 418 29.00 31.38 8.67
CA GLU A 418 29.31 30.39 9.69
C GLU A 418 27.99 29.82 10.31
N ALA A 419 27.09 30.71 10.74
CA ALA A 419 25.80 30.30 11.30
C ALA A 419 24.90 29.54 10.31
N LEU A 420 24.88 29.98 9.02
CA LEU A 420 24.08 29.31 7.98
C LEU A 420 24.66 27.95 7.61
N THR A 421 25.98 27.77 7.65
CA THR A 421 26.63 26.49 7.38
C THR A 421 26.14 25.42 8.37
N ASP A 422 26.16 25.74 9.65
CA ASP A 422 25.68 24.83 10.70
C ASP A 422 24.17 24.56 10.57
N LEU A 423 23.37 25.62 10.42
CA LEU A 423 21.90 25.50 10.27
C LEU A 423 21.50 24.71 9.01
N THR A 424 22.26 24.82 7.93
CA THR A 424 22.00 24.07 6.69
C THR A 424 22.33 22.60 6.86
N ALA A 425 23.43 22.28 7.56
CA ALA A 425 23.78 20.91 7.92
C ALA A 425 22.72 20.25 8.81
N GLU A 426 22.25 20.97 9.86
CA GLU A 426 21.16 20.49 10.73
C GLU A 426 19.86 20.22 9.93
N THR A 427 19.47 21.17 9.05
CA THR A 427 18.25 21.01 8.26
C THR A 427 18.36 19.85 7.27
N ARG A 428 19.55 19.60 6.71
CA ARG A 428 19.82 18.45 5.86
C ARG A 428 19.67 17.14 6.62
N ALA A 429 20.24 17.04 7.82
CA ALA A 429 20.12 15.87 8.69
C ALA A 429 18.65 15.61 9.08
N GLU A 430 17.86 16.68 9.32
CA GLU A 430 16.42 16.57 9.57
C GLU A 430 15.67 15.99 8.35
N ILE A 431 15.99 16.42 7.14
CA ILE A 431 15.40 15.89 5.90
C ILE A 431 15.75 14.40 5.74
N GLU A 432 17.01 14.03 5.91
CA GLU A 432 17.47 12.63 5.81
C GLU A 432 16.76 11.74 6.85
N HIS A 433 16.57 12.21 8.08
CA HIS A 433 15.82 11.51 9.12
C HIS A 433 14.34 11.35 8.77
N LEU A 434 13.67 12.40 8.27
CA LEU A 434 12.27 12.32 7.84
C LEU A 434 12.07 11.40 6.63
N GLU A 435 13.04 11.37 5.71
CA GLU A 435 13.01 10.43 4.57
C GLU A 435 13.19 8.98 5.02
N SER A 436 14.01 8.71 6.04
CA SER A 436 14.13 7.36 6.62
C SER A 436 12.83 6.92 7.32
N ILE A 437 12.15 7.83 8.01
CA ILE A 437 10.83 7.55 8.60
C ILE A 437 9.79 7.27 7.50
N ALA A 438 9.80 8.02 6.39
CA ALA A 438 8.92 7.76 5.25
C ALA A 438 9.14 6.36 4.68
N THR A 439 10.39 5.95 4.49
CA THR A 439 10.75 4.59 4.05
C THR A 439 10.31 3.53 5.06
N SER A 440 10.47 3.78 6.37
CA SER A 440 9.96 2.87 7.43
C SER A 440 8.44 2.69 7.38
N LEU A 441 7.68 3.75 7.03
CA LEU A 441 6.22 3.65 6.80
C LEU A 441 5.87 2.79 5.57
N ASP A 442 6.75 2.72 4.56
CA ASP A 442 6.56 1.85 3.39
C ASP A 442 6.90 0.39 3.69
N ILE A 443 7.82 0.14 4.60
CA ILE A 443 8.26 -1.19 5.06
C ILE A 443 7.30 -1.79 6.09
N ALA A 444 6.58 -0.98 6.87
CA ALA A 444 5.71 -1.42 7.94
C ALA A 444 4.62 -2.40 7.48
N LEU A 445 4.53 -3.56 8.14
CA LEU A 445 3.55 -4.62 7.85
C LEU A 445 2.54 -4.83 8.99
N THR A 446 2.83 -4.35 10.19
CA THR A 446 2.00 -4.57 11.38
C THR A 446 1.64 -3.26 12.08
N GLU A 447 0.60 -3.29 12.91
CA GLU A 447 0.25 -2.13 13.74
C GLU A 447 1.34 -1.81 14.77
N ASP A 448 2.02 -2.83 15.26
CA ASP A 448 3.16 -2.66 16.18
C ASP A 448 4.33 -1.93 15.51
N ASP A 449 4.53 -2.11 14.20
CA ASP A 449 5.51 -1.33 13.43
C ASP A 449 5.12 0.16 13.41
N LEU A 450 3.84 0.47 13.16
CA LEU A 450 3.34 1.84 13.18
C LEU A 450 3.44 2.49 14.57
N VAL A 451 3.29 1.70 15.65
CA VAL A 451 3.47 2.20 17.02
C VAL A 451 4.91 2.66 17.23
N GLN A 452 5.91 1.90 16.79
CA GLN A 452 7.33 2.31 16.91
C GLN A 452 7.62 3.59 16.11
N ILE A 453 7.15 3.67 14.88
CA ILE A 453 7.32 4.86 14.03
C ILE A 453 6.62 6.09 14.64
N LYS A 454 5.43 5.90 15.21
CA LYS A 454 4.71 6.98 15.91
C LYS A 454 5.48 7.46 17.15
N GLU A 455 6.06 6.57 17.94
CA GLU A 455 6.88 6.94 19.09
C GLU A 455 8.13 7.74 18.66
N GLU A 456 8.76 7.39 17.56
CA GLU A 456 9.87 8.16 16.97
C GLU A 456 9.43 9.57 16.57
N LEU A 457 8.29 9.71 15.88
CA LEU A 457 7.72 11.01 15.51
C LEU A 457 7.36 11.88 16.75
N ILE A 458 6.98 11.25 17.87
CA ILE A 458 6.72 11.95 19.13
C ILE A 458 8.05 12.40 19.77
N GLU A 459 9.06 11.54 19.80
CA GLU A 459 10.37 11.83 20.40
C GLU A 459 11.08 13.01 19.72
N TYR A 460 10.95 13.08 18.38
CA TYR A 460 11.52 14.17 17.56
C TYR A 460 10.58 15.38 17.41
N GLY A 461 9.44 15.41 18.14
CA GLY A 461 8.56 16.58 18.25
C GLY A 461 7.63 16.84 17.06
N TYR A 462 7.52 15.91 16.09
CA TYR A 462 6.57 16.02 14.98
C TYR A 462 5.13 15.74 15.40
N ILE A 463 4.95 14.96 16.48
CA ILE A 463 3.65 14.67 17.10
C ILE A 463 3.70 15.07 18.56
N ARG A 464 2.69 15.80 19.04
CA ARG A 464 2.56 16.12 20.48
C ARG A 464 2.00 14.92 21.24
N ARG A 465 2.69 14.47 22.29
CA ARG A 465 2.17 13.46 23.22
C ARG A 465 1.03 14.07 24.06
N LYS A 466 -0.13 13.41 24.08
CA LYS A 466 -1.19 13.79 25.01
C LYS A 466 -0.80 13.40 26.43
N ARG A 467 -1.19 14.20 27.42
CA ARG A 467 -0.85 14.00 28.85
C ARG A 467 -1.30 12.64 29.43
N THR A 468 -2.30 12.01 28.77
CA THR A 468 -2.87 10.71 29.15
C THR A 468 -2.19 9.51 28.47
N ASP A 469 -1.34 9.74 27.47
CA ASP A 469 -0.76 8.66 26.68
C ASP A 469 0.49 8.09 27.39
N LYS A 470 0.39 6.84 27.84
CA LYS A 470 1.57 6.08 28.29
C LYS A 470 2.42 5.71 27.07
N LYS A 471 3.75 5.64 27.24
CA LYS A 471 4.64 5.12 26.20
C LYS A 471 4.20 3.70 25.83
N ALA A 472 3.78 3.52 24.58
CA ALA A 472 3.31 2.22 24.09
C ALA A 472 4.51 1.27 23.98
N LYS A 473 4.40 0.07 24.57
CA LYS A 473 5.40 -0.99 24.34
C LYS A 473 5.04 -1.70 23.04
N SER A 474 5.85 -1.50 22.01
CA SER A 474 5.74 -2.25 20.76
C SER A 474 6.33 -3.65 20.92
N LYS A 475 5.70 -4.62 20.23
CA LYS A 475 6.20 -6.00 20.10
C LYS A 475 6.78 -6.28 18.72
N SER A 476 6.93 -5.24 17.90
CA SER A 476 7.51 -5.38 16.57
C SER A 476 8.94 -5.91 16.65
N LYS A 477 9.24 -6.90 15.81
CA LYS A 477 10.56 -7.51 15.66
C LYS A 477 11.09 -7.24 14.26
N PRO A 478 12.43 -7.23 14.03
CA PRO A 478 13.04 -7.22 12.72
C PRO A 478 12.57 -8.41 11.87
N PHE A 479 12.64 -8.30 10.55
CA PHE A 479 12.49 -9.48 9.71
C PHE A 479 13.66 -10.44 9.91
N HIS A 480 13.36 -11.73 9.95
CA HIS A 480 14.34 -12.80 10.03
C HIS A 480 14.23 -13.66 8.77
N TYR A 481 15.27 -13.62 7.96
CA TYR A 481 15.44 -14.42 6.76
C TYR A 481 16.50 -15.49 6.97
N ARG A 482 16.44 -16.55 6.15
CA ARG A 482 17.51 -17.53 6.04
C ARG A 482 18.03 -17.56 4.61
N SER A 483 19.35 -17.44 4.45
CA SER A 483 20.01 -17.56 3.16
C SER A 483 19.90 -18.97 2.60
N SER A 484 20.16 -19.13 1.31
CA SER A 484 20.21 -20.43 0.65
C SER A 484 21.27 -21.36 1.26
N ASP A 485 22.32 -20.80 1.83
CA ASP A 485 23.43 -21.52 2.48
C ASP A 485 23.21 -21.69 4.00
N GLY A 486 22.02 -21.32 4.54
CA GLY A 486 21.62 -21.56 5.91
C GLY A 486 22.00 -20.48 6.92
N TYR A 487 22.56 -19.34 6.50
CA TYR A 487 22.89 -18.22 7.38
C TYR A 487 21.65 -17.39 7.73
N ASP A 488 21.61 -16.91 8.98
CA ASP A 488 20.55 -16.04 9.45
C ASP A 488 20.80 -14.58 9.06
N ILE A 489 19.81 -13.95 8.44
CA ILE A 489 19.83 -12.57 7.98
C ILE A 489 18.71 -11.79 8.66
N TYR A 490 19.04 -10.67 9.29
CA TYR A 490 18.08 -9.83 9.99
C TYR A 490 17.96 -8.46 9.32
N VAL A 491 16.72 -7.98 9.14
CA VAL A 491 16.42 -6.72 8.46
C VAL A 491 15.59 -5.82 9.36
N GLY A 492 16.07 -4.62 9.64
CA GLY A 492 15.36 -3.65 10.47
C GLY A 492 14.20 -2.99 9.72
N LYS A 493 13.04 -2.84 10.35
CA LYS A 493 11.83 -2.25 9.77
C LYS A 493 11.74 -0.74 9.98
N ASN A 494 12.51 -0.19 10.91
CA ASN A 494 12.55 1.23 11.27
C ASN A 494 13.88 1.60 11.91
N ASN A 495 14.08 2.89 12.17
CA ASN A 495 15.35 3.41 12.68
C ASN A 495 15.76 2.85 14.05
N TYR A 496 14.81 2.60 14.95
CA TYR A 496 15.11 1.97 16.24
C TYR A 496 15.60 0.53 16.08
N GLN A 497 14.97 -0.25 15.19
CA GLN A 497 15.41 -1.62 14.90
C GLN A 497 16.75 -1.64 14.14
N ASN A 498 16.97 -0.71 13.21
CA ASN A 498 18.26 -0.53 12.54
C ASN A 498 19.38 -0.30 13.55
N GLU A 499 19.13 0.57 14.53
CA GLU A 499 20.08 0.84 15.61
C GLU A 499 20.31 -0.36 16.51
N GLU A 500 19.22 -1.01 16.93
CA GLU A 500 19.30 -2.19 17.80
C GLU A 500 20.05 -3.34 17.13
N LEU A 501 19.74 -3.64 15.87
CA LEU A 501 20.41 -4.66 15.08
C LEU A 501 21.91 -4.35 14.94
N THR A 502 22.27 -3.11 14.60
CA THR A 502 23.65 -2.74 14.33
C THR A 502 24.50 -2.65 15.60
N PHE A 503 23.99 -2.07 16.69
CA PHE A 503 24.83 -1.72 17.84
C PHE A 503 24.63 -2.59 19.07
N LYS A 504 23.53 -3.35 19.16
CA LYS A 504 23.26 -4.24 20.30
C LYS A 504 23.26 -5.71 19.92
N PHE A 505 22.71 -6.06 18.73
CA PHE A 505 22.53 -7.44 18.31
C PHE A 505 23.72 -7.99 17.51
N ALA A 506 24.25 -7.20 16.57
CA ALA A 506 25.38 -7.62 15.74
C ALA A 506 26.69 -7.62 16.50
N THR A 507 27.51 -8.66 16.30
CA THR A 507 28.87 -8.77 16.80
C THR A 507 29.90 -8.18 15.81
N GLY A 508 31.14 -7.98 16.22
CA GLY A 508 32.13 -7.27 15.41
C GLY A 508 32.42 -7.90 14.05
N ASN A 509 32.30 -9.22 13.94
CA ASN A 509 32.57 -10.00 12.72
C ASN A 509 31.35 -10.19 11.82
N ASP A 510 30.13 -9.89 12.31
CA ASP A 510 28.93 -9.94 11.48
C ASP A 510 29.01 -8.90 10.36
N TRP A 511 28.35 -9.18 9.24
CA TRP A 511 28.33 -8.30 8.10
C TRP A 511 27.09 -7.40 8.10
N TRP A 512 27.32 -6.12 7.84
CA TRP A 512 26.31 -5.08 7.74
C TRP A 512 26.17 -4.61 6.29
N PHE A 513 24.93 -4.43 5.83
CA PHE A 513 24.59 -3.99 4.47
C PHE A 513 23.58 -2.85 4.53
N HIS A 514 23.67 -1.92 3.58
CA HIS A 514 22.73 -0.82 3.43
C HIS A 514 22.75 -0.26 2.00
N ALA A 515 21.60 0.24 1.51
CA ALA A 515 21.50 0.89 0.21
C ALA A 515 22.27 2.22 0.22
N LYS A 516 23.21 2.35 -0.72
CA LYS A 516 24.14 3.48 -0.78
C LYS A 516 23.44 4.80 -1.08
N GLY A 517 23.66 5.80 -0.22
CA GLY A 517 23.19 7.18 -0.43
C GLY A 517 21.68 7.37 -0.38
N MET A 518 20.92 6.39 0.10
CA MET A 518 19.45 6.49 0.21
C MET A 518 18.93 5.86 1.51
N PRO A 519 17.74 6.29 2.00
CA PRO A 519 17.11 5.68 3.16
C PRO A 519 16.76 4.20 2.93
N GLY A 520 17.00 3.37 3.94
CA GLY A 520 16.75 1.93 3.87
C GLY A 520 16.96 1.21 5.18
N SER A 521 16.79 -0.10 5.15
CA SER A 521 17.01 -0.98 6.29
C SER A 521 18.47 -1.33 6.47
N HIS A 522 18.89 -1.44 7.73
CA HIS A 522 20.13 -2.14 8.04
C HIS A 522 19.88 -3.64 7.94
N VAL A 523 20.73 -4.33 7.21
CA VAL A 523 20.69 -5.78 7.07
C VAL A 523 21.92 -6.36 7.74
N ILE A 524 21.73 -7.33 8.63
CA ILE A 524 22.80 -7.97 9.40
C ILE A 524 22.82 -9.46 9.03
N VAL A 525 23.96 -9.94 8.55
CA VAL A 525 24.23 -11.37 8.37
C VAL A 525 25.03 -11.87 9.56
N LYS A 526 24.53 -12.89 10.24
CA LYS A 526 25.22 -13.57 11.35
C LYS A 526 26.26 -14.54 10.77
N SER A 527 27.53 -14.14 10.76
CA SER A 527 28.61 -14.94 10.19
C SER A 527 29.15 -16.04 11.12
N GLY A 528 28.96 -15.88 12.43
CA GLY A 528 29.48 -16.85 13.42
C GLY A 528 31.01 -17.02 13.44
N ASN A 529 31.77 -16.15 12.77
CA ASN A 529 33.18 -16.20 12.43
C ASN A 529 33.53 -17.04 11.17
N ASP A 530 32.53 -17.53 10.44
CA ASP A 530 32.74 -18.23 9.18
C ASP A 530 33.03 -17.24 8.05
N GLU A 531 33.75 -17.69 7.04
CA GLU A 531 33.88 -16.97 5.78
C GLU A 531 32.59 -17.18 4.97
N LEU A 532 31.86 -16.09 4.68
CA LEU A 532 30.58 -16.18 4.00
C LEU A 532 30.76 -16.43 2.50
N PRO A 533 29.96 -17.33 1.89
CA PRO A 533 29.91 -17.50 0.44
C PRO A 533 29.43 -16.23 -0.28
N ASP A 534 29.92 -15.98 -1.50
CA ASP A 534 29.52 -14.82 -2.34
C ASP A 534 28.00 -14.69 -2.50
N ARG A 535 27.32 -15.82 -2.61
CA ARG A 535 25.86 -15.88 -2.72
C ARG A 535 25.15 -15.24 -1.52
N VAL A 536 25.67 -15.40 -0.32
CA VAL A 536 25.10 -14.80 0.89
C VAL A 536 25.23 -13.28 0.86
N PHE A 537 26.35 -12.74 0.31
CA PHE A 537 26.52 -11.31 0.12
C PHE A 537 25.49 -10.75 -0.89
N GLU A 538 25.25 -11.46 -1.99
CA GLU A 538 24.25 -11.11 -2.97
C GLU A 538 22.84 -11.13 -2.36
N GLU A 539 22.45 -12.18 -1.65
CA GLU A 539 21.16 -12.34 -0.99
C GLU A 539 20.90 -11.24 0.05
N ALA A 540 21.88 -10.94 0.89
CA ALA A 540 21.80 -9.87 1.87
C ALA A 540 21.73 -8.49 1.19
N GLY A 541 22.47 -8.28 0.11
CA GLY A 541 22.40 -7.09 -0.72
C GLY A 541 21.02 -6.89 -1.33
N ARG A 542 20.41 -7.96 -1.88
CA ARG A 542 19.05 -7.94 -2.42
C ARG A 542 18.02 -7.52 -1.36
N LEU A 543 18.13 -8.03 -0.14
CA LEU A 543 17.29 -7.60 0.99
C LEU A 543 17.50 -6.12 1.32
N ALA A 544 18.75 -5.63 1.38
CA ALA A 544 19.02 -4.22 1.65
C ALA A 544 18.46 -3.30 0.56
N GLY A 545 18.52 -3.71 -0.70
CA GLY A 545 17.91 -3.00 -1.83
C GLY A 545 16.39 -2.99 -1.77
N TYR A 546 15.78 -4.14 -1.54
CA TYR A 546 14.32 -4.30 -1.47
C TYR A 546 13.69 -3.49 -0.33
N TYR A 547 14.34 -3.43 0.84
CA TYR A 547 13.88 -2.65 1.98
C TYR A 547 14.49 -1.24 2.03
N SER A 548 14.62 -0.60 0.87
CA SER A 548 15.10 0.77 0.70
C SER A 548 14.15 1.61 -0.15
N LYS A 549 14.41 2.92 -0.21
CA LYS A 549 13.73 3.85 -1.12
C LYS A 549 13.92 3.48 -2.60
N GLY A 550 14.95 2.73 -2.93
CA GLY A 550 15.28 2.29 -4.30
C GLY A 550 14.61 0.99 -4.73
N ARG A 551 13.67 0.44 -3.97
CA ARG A 551 13.01 -0.85 -4.22
C ARG A 551 12.54 -1.05 -5.66
N ASP A 552 12.04 0.01 -6.30
CA ASP A 552 11.48 -0.04 -7.66
C ASP A 552 12.53 0.27 -8.76
N ASN A 553 13.80 0.45 -8.39
CA ASN A 553 14.88 0.66 -9.36
C ASN A 553 15.34 -0.68 -9.93
N ASP A 554 15.73 -0.67 -11.20
CA ASP A 554 16.28 -1.87 -11.85
C ASP A 554 17.58 -2.35 -11.16
N LYS A 555 18.46 -1.42 -10.79
CA LYS A 555 19.73 -1.71 -10.10
C LYS A 555 20.00 -0.73 -8.97
N ILE A 556 20.56 -1.23 -7.87
CA ILE A 556 20.91 -0.46 -6.69
C ILE A 556 22.34 -0.81 -6.25
N GLU A 557 23.10 0.21 -5.87
CA GLU A 557 24.37 0.02 -5.17
C GLU A 557 24.12 -0.21 -3.68
N ILE A 558 24.73 -1.24 -3.13
CA ILE A 558 24.67 -1.61 -1.72
C ILE A 558 26.08 -1.53 -1.14
N ASP A 559 26.24 -0.74 -0.09
CA ASP A 559 27.45 -0.72 0.70
C ASP A 559 27.40 -1.82 1.74
N TYR A 560 28.51 -2.56 1.92
CA TYR A 560 28.61 -3.60 2.92
C TYR A 560 30.01 -3.64 3.55
N LEU A 561 30.06 -3.97 4.82
CA LEU A 561 31.29 -4.05 5.60
C LEU A 561 31.07 -4.83 6.89
N GLN A 562 32.15 -5.26 7.54
CA GLN A 562 32.05 -5.84 8.88
C GLN A 562 31.57 -4.80 9.88
N LYS A 563 30.69 -5.22 10.79
CA LYS A 563 30.04 -4.34 11.79
C LYS A 563 31.07 -3.56 12.65
N LYS A 564 32.24 -4.10 12.93
CA LYS A 564 33.28 -3.40 13.70
C LYS A 564 33.70 -2.06 13.10
N ASN A 565 33.52 -1.86 11.79
CA ASN A 565 33.84 -0.64 11.06
C ASN A 565 32.67 0.35 10.99
N VAL A 566 31.47 -0.01 11.47
CA VAL A 566 30.29 0.86 11.54
C VAL A 566 30.28 1.59 12.88
N LYS A 567 30.20 2.93 12.83
CA LYS A 567 30.22 3.80 14.01
C LYS A 567 28.95 4.65 14.07
N LYS A 568 28.53 4.99 15.30
CA LYS A 568 27.45 5.95 15.55
C LYS A 568 28.06 7.30 15.95
N PRO A 569 27.78 8.40 15.22
CA PRO A 569 28.16 9.74 15.65
C PRO A 569 27.40 10.14 16.91
N ASN A 570 28.07 10.88 17.79
CA ASN A 570 27.44 11.39 19.01
C ASN A 570 26.27 12.34 18.66
N GLY A 571 25.12 12.15 19.30
CA GLY A 571 23.94 12.99 19.11
C GLY A 571 23.17 12.75 17.81
N SER A 572 23.55 11.76 16.98
CA SER A 572 22.80 11.43 15.76
C SER A 572 21.47 10.73 16.07
N ALA A 573 20.52 10.85 15.11
CA ALA A 573 19.24 10.16 15.16
C ALA A 573 19.43 8.62 15.16
N PRO A 574 18.42 7.84 15.65
CA PRO A 574 18.46 6.38 15.60
C PRO A 574 18.68 5.88 14.17
N GLY A 575 19.48 4.82 14.02
CA GLY A 575 19.76 4.23 12.71
C GLY A 575 20.76 5.03 11.86
N PHE A 576 21.23 6.19 12.31
CA PHE A 576 22.25 6.94 11.59
C PHE A 576 23.64 6.37 11.89
N VAL A 577 24.42 6.08 10.85
CA VAL A 577 25.75 5.47 10.95
C VAL A 577 26.75 6.19 10.05
N VAL A 578 28.04 6.08 10.40
CA VAL A 578 29.18 6.50 9.56
C VAL A 578 30.18 5.35 9.43
N TYR A 579 30.75 5.23 8.26
CA TYR A 579 31.84 4.31 7.95
C TYR A 579 32.75 4.96 6.91
N TYR A 580 34.01 4.55 6.88
CA TYR A 580 35.04 5.17 6.03
C TYR A 580 35.60 4.22 4.98
N THR A 581 35.49 2.92 5.25
CA THR A 581 35.95 1.86 4.33
C THR A 581 34.82 0.85 4.16
N ASN A 582 34.35 0.68 2.95
CA ASN A 582 33.27 -0.25 2.61
C ASN A 582 33.59 -0.94 1.28
N TYR A 583 32.94 -2.05 1.07
CA TYR A 583 32.76 -2.66 -0.23
C TYR A 583 31.41 -2.23 -0.79
N SER A 584 31.25 -2.24 -2.11
CA SER A 584 29.98 -1.98 -2.77
C SER A 584 29.69 -3.08 -3.78
N LEU A 585 28.42 -3.46 -3.87
CA LEU A 585 27.92 -4.38 -4.89
C LEU A 585 26.69 -3.79 -5.56
N THR A 586 26.48 -4.11 -6.83
CA THR A 586 25.30 -3.68 -7.58
C THR A 586 24.37 -4.86 -7.74
N ILE A 587 23.11 -4.70 -7.29
CA ILE A 587 22.12 -5.77 -7.28
C ILE A 587 20.78 -5.34 -7.88
N HIS A 588 19.97 -6.32 -8.27
CA HIS A 588 18.54 -6.16 -8.49
C HIS A 588 17.81 -6.35 -7.16
N PRO A 589 16.90 -5.45 -6.74
CA PRO A 589 16.21 -5.54 -5.44
C PRO A 589 15.07 -6.58 -5.45
N ASP A 590 15.38 -7.81 -5.82
CA ASP A 590 14.46 -8.94 -5.86
C ASP A 590 14.75 -9.91 -4.72
N ILE A 591 13.72 -10.23 -3.92
CA ILE A 591 13.80 -11.16 -2.79
C ILE A 591 13.23 -12.55 -3.12
N SER A 592 12.92 -12.83 -4.40
CA SER A 592 12.49 -14.16 -4.84
C SER A 592 13.55 -15.21 -4.49
N GLY A 593 13.10 -16.34 -3.95
CA GLY A 593 13.99 -17.41 -3.49
C GLY A 593 14.48 -17.28 -2.04
N LEU A 594 14.32 -16.14 -1.37
CA LEU A 594 14.68 -15.97 0.03
C LEU A 594 13.55 -16.41 0.97
N THR A 595 13.89 -17.14 2.02
CA THR A 595 12.91 -17.67 2.97
C THR A 595 12.77 -16.74 4.17
N LEU A 596 11.60 -16.08 4.30
CA LEU A 596 11.23 -15.35 5.51
C LEU A 596 10.82 -16.36 6.59
N ILE A 597 11.45 -16.28 7.78
CA ILE A 597 11.18 -17.17 8.92
C ILE A 597 10.19 -16.52 9.89
N GLU A 598 10.39 -15.22 10.21
CA GLU A 598 9.56 -14.44 11.17
C GLU A 598 9.49 -12.94 10.79
#